data_f4d5cd3d919879e12dffe603dbd45aae
#
_entry.id   f4d5cd3d919879e12dffe603dbd45aae
#
_cell.length_a   1.000
_cell.length_b   1.000
_cell.length_c   1.000
_cell.angle_alpha   90.00
_cell.angle_beta   90.00
_cell.angle_gamma   90.00
#
_symmetry.space_group_name_H-M   'P 1'
#
loop_
_entity.id
_entity.type
_entity.pdbx_description
1 polymer ?
#
loop_
_entity_poly.entity_id
_entity_poly.type
_entity_poly.pdbx_seq_one_letter_code
_entity_poly.pdbx_strand_id
1 'polypeptide(L)'
;MSEHDRSRLPIRREAFAGVVGRTLDGSQPDWDLIGHPTPPDGAPNVLLVLIDDAGFGNPGTFGGPIRTPNYTRMAEAGLRYNRFHVTALCSPTRAALLTGRNNHAVGFGSIGEF
;
A
#
# COMPACT_ATOMS: atom_id res chain seq x y z
N MET A 1 24.36 -1.99 -1.30
CA MET A 1 22.98 -1.72 -0.85
C MET A 1 22.89 -0.25 -0.53
N SER A 2 22.16 0.53 -1.31
CA SER A 2 21.92 1.94 -0.99
C SER A 2 20.99 1.98 0.23
N GLU A 3 21.49 2.54 1.32
CA GLU A 3 20.69 2.84 2.50
C GLU A 3 19.64 3.88 2.07
N HIS A 4 18.37 3.48 2.01
CA HIS A 4 17.30 4.40 1.67
C HIS A 4 17.14 5.40 2.81
N ASP A 5 17.54 6.65 2.56
CA ASP A 5 17.31 7.75 3.49
C ASP A 5 15.80 7.95 3.70
N ARG A 6 15.30 7.49 4.83
CA ARG A 6 13.91 7.64 5.26
C ARG A 6 13.66 8.91 6.08
N SER A 7 14.66 9.74 6.25
CA SER A 7 14.54 11.00 6.98
C SER A 7 13.65 12.02 6.26
N ARG A 8 13.43 11.82 4.95
CA ARG A 8 12.54 12.66 4.12
C ARG A 8 11.51 11.80 3.39
N LEU A 9 10.26 12.03 3.66
CA LEU A 9 9.14 11.45 2.93
C LEU A 9 8.48 12.51 2.04
N PRO A 10 8.04 12.15 0.84
CA PRO A 10 8.18 10.83 0.20
C PRO A 10 9.62 10.54 -0.24
N ILE A 11 9.98 9.25 -0.25
CA ILE A 11 11.28 8.81 -0.77
C ILE A 11 11.44 9.35 -2.20
N ARG A 12 12.52 10.07 -2.46
CA ARG A 12 12.80 10.61 -3.79
C ARG A 12 13.04 9.45 -4.75
N ARG A 13 12.32 9.44 -5.85
CA ARG A 13 12.63 8.53 -6.96
C ARG A 13 13.83 9.06 -7.71
N GLU A 14 14.67 8.16 -8.17
CA GLU A 14 15.69 8.47 -9.17
C GLU A 14 15.02 9.04 -10.42
N ALA A 15 15.73 9.90 -11.13
CA ALA A 15 15.22 10.45 -12.36
C ALA A 15 15.14 9.32 -13.41
N PHE A 16 14.08 9.32 -14.22
CA PHE A 16 13.94 8.38 -15.32
C PHE A 16 15.09 8.58 -16.32
N ALA A 17 15.88 7.54 -16.55
CA ALA A 17 17.03 7.53 -17.45
C ALA A 17 16.72 6.91 -18.82
N GLY A 18 15.50 6.43 -19.04
CA GLY A 18 15.05 5.88 -20.31
C GLY A 18 14.71 6.96 -21.35
N VAL A 19 14.16 6.55 -22.48
CA VAL A 19 13.71 7.44 -23.56
C VAL A 19 12.19 7.30 -23.74
N VAL A 20 11.47 8.40 -23.66
CA VAL A 20 10.03 8.44 -23.94
C VAL A 20 9.83 8.89 -25.39
N GLY A 21 9.62 7.95 -26.30
CA GLY A 21 9.31 8.18 -27.71
C GLY A 21 7.80 8.33 -27.96
N ARG A 22 7.46 8.74 -29.18
CA ARG A 22 6.04 8.75 -29.63
C ARG A 22 5.51 7.36 -29.97
N THR A 23 6.38 6.41 -30.19
CA THR A 23 6.08 5.01 -30.52
C THR A 23 6.87 4.09 -29.60
N LEU A 24 6.43 2.83 -29.51
CA LEU A 24 7.14 1.82 -28.73
C LEU A 24 8.57 1.61 -29.23
N ASP A 25 8.77 1.56 -30.54
CA ASP A 25 10.08 1.37 -31.17
C ASP A 25 11.05 2.53 -30.90
N GLY A 26 10.53 3.72 -30.63
CA GLY A 26 11.32 4.91 -30.28
C GLY A 26 11.53 5.10 -28.79
N SER A 27 11.05 4.17 -27.96
CA SER A 27 11.11 4.25 -26.51
C SER A 27 12.12 3.26 -25.95
N GLN A 28 12.82 3.67 -24.89
CA GLN A 28 13.72 2.78 -24.14
C GLN A 28 13.30 2.77 -22.65
N PRO A 29 12.96 1.60 -22.09
CA PRO A 29 12.61 1.48 -20.69
C PRO A 29 13.83 1.71 -19.80
N ASP A 30 13.58 2.25 -18.62
CA ASP A 30 14.54 2.29 -17.54
C ASP A 30 14.23 1.14 -16.59
N TRP A 31 14.89 0.02 -16.79
CA TRP A 31 14.66 -1.19 -15.99
C TRP A 31 15.18 -1.04 -14.57
N ASP A 32 16.18 -0.20 -14.33
CA ASP A 32 16.73 0.03 -12.99
C ASP A 32 15.72 0.74 -12.10
N LEU A 33 14.90 1.62 -12.69
CA LEU A 33 13.81 2.29 -11.98
C LEU A 33 12.70 1.34 -11.56
N ILE A 34 12.54 0.21 -12.25
CA ILE A 34 11.50 -0.82 -11.99
C ILE A 34 12.05 -1.94 -11.09
N GLY A 35 13.33 -1.88 -10.75
CA GLY A 35 14.00 -2.86 -9.89
C GLY A 35 13.23 -3.09 -8.59
N HIS A 36 12.85 -4.35 -8.32
CA HIS A 36 12.20 -4.70 -7.08
C HIS A 36 13.21 -4.66 -5.92
N PRO A 37 12.95 -3.93 -4.85
CA PRO A 37 13.80 -3.96 -3.68
C PRO A 37 13.86 -5.40 -3.14
N THR A 38 15.06 -5.93 -3.00
CA THR A 38 15.27 -7.24 -2.39
C THR A 38 15.16 -7.08 -0.88
N PRO A 39 14.36 -7.90 -0.20
CA PRO A 39 14.31 -7.86 1.26
C PRO A 39 15.66 -8.29 1.83
N PRO A 40 16.06 -7.78 3.00
CA PRO A 40 17.25 -8.25 3.69
C PRO A 40 17.15 -9.74 4.04
N ASP A 41 18.30 -10.40 4.15
CA ASP A 41 18.35 -11.81 4.55
C ASP A 41 17.64 -12.01 5.90
N GLY A 42 16.81 -13.04 5.98
CA GLY A 42 16.03 -13.30 7.19
C GLY A 42 14.83 -12.40 7.43
N ALA A 43 14.46 -11.54 6.46
CA ALA A 43 13.25 -10.75 6.57
C ALA A 43 12.01 -11.67 6.72
N PRO A 44 11.08 -11.36 7.64
CA PRO A 44 9.88 -12.16 7.82
C PRO A 44 8.93 -12.01 6.63
N ASN A 45 8.15 -13.05 6.38
CA ASN A 45 7.01 -12.95 5.48
C ASN A 45 5.93 -12.07 6.10
N VAL A 46 5.33 -11.18 5.31
CA VAL A 46 4.22 -10.32 5.72
C VAL A 46 2.99 -10.66 4.90
N LEU A 47 1.92 -11.08 5.57
CA LEU A 47 0.61 -11.26 4.94
C LEU A 47 -0.27 -10.05 5.30
N LEU A 48 -0.67 -9.30 4.28
CA LEU A 48 -1.61 -8.19 4.42
C LEU A 48 -2.97 -8.62 3.87
N VAL A 49 -3.98 -8.61 4.73
CA VAL A 49 -5.36 -8.93 4.36
C VAL A 49 -6.20 -7.65 4.42
N LEU A 50 -6.72 -7.23 3.27
CA LEU A 50 -7.66 -6.10 3.17
C LEU A 50 -9.06 -6.64 2.96
N ILE A 51 -9.96 -6.26 3.86
CA ILE A 51 -11.37 -6.57 3.72
C ILE A 51 -12.05 -5.37 3.06
N ASP A 52 -12.74 -5.64 1.98
CA ASP A 52 -13.47 -4.62 1.21
C ASP A 52 -14.81 -4.31 1.87
N ASP A 53 -15.22 -3.05 1.82
CA ASP A 53 -16.49 -2.55 2.34
C ASP A 53 -16.80 -2.93 3.80
N ALA A 54 -15.76 -3.16 4.61
CA ALA A 54 -15.91 -3.49 6.02
C ALA A 54 -15.41 -2.34 6.91
N GLY A 55 -16.32 -1.78 7.68
CA GLY A 55 -16.02 -0.75 8.67
C GLY A 55 -15.56 -1.33 10.01
N PHE A 56 -15.01 -0.48 10.86
CA PHE A 56 -14.54 -0.81 12.21
C PHE A 56 -15.63 -1.48 13.08
N GLY A 57 -16.88 -1.07 12.94
CA GLY A 57 -18.01 -1.62 13.71
C GLY A 57 -18.59 -2.92 13.17
N ASN A 58 -18.06 -3.50 12.09
CA ASN A 58 -18.61 -4.73 11.52
C ASN A 58 -18.12 -6.01 12.23
N PRO A 59 -16.79 -6.21 12.46
CA PRO A 59 -16.30 -7.44 13.06
C PRO A 59 -16.55 -7.51 14.56
N GLY A 60 -16.90 -8.70 15.02
CA GLY A 60 -17.12 -8.98 16.45
C GLY A 60 -15.88 -8.74 17.31
N THR A 61 -14.69 -8.77 16.75
CA THR A 61 -13.40 -8.42 17.39
C THR A 61 -13.41 -7.01 17.99
N PHE A 62 -14.16 -6.09 17.41
CA PHE A 62 -14.34 -4.71 17.88
C PHE A 62 -15.76 -4.44 18.43
N GLY A 63 -16.51 -5.50 18.75
CA GLY A 63 -17.87 -5.38 19.29
C GLY A 63 -18.97 -5.32 18.24
N GLY A 64 -18.66 -5.55 16.96
CA GLY A 64 -19.65 -5.59 15.89
C GLY A 64 -20.48 -6.87 15.85
N PRO A 65 -21.54 -6.91 15.04
CA PRO A 65 -22.49 -8.02 14.99
C PRO A 65 -21.98 -9.25 14.25
N ILE A 66 -20.92 -9.12 13.47
CA ILE A 66 -20.42 -10.22 12.64
C ILE A 66 -19.43 -11.05 13.45
N ARG A 67 -19.70 -12.35 13.54
CA ARG A 67 -18.77 -13.28 14.20
C ARG A 67 -17.48 -13.43 13.42
N THR A 68 -16.37 -12.97 13.98
CA THR A 68 -15.02 -13.02 13.39
C THR A 68 -14.01 -13.71 14.31
N PRO A 69 -14.17 -15.02 14.60
CA PRO A 69 -13.36 -15.69 15.62
C PRO A 69 -11.87 -15.73 15.27
N ASN A 70 -11.52 -15.83 14.00
CA ASN A 70 -10.13 -15.81 13.57
C ASN A 70 -9.49 -14.43 13.76
N TYR A 71 -10.22 -13.34 13.51
CA TYR A 71 -9.72 -11.99 13.79
C TYR A 71 -9.54 -11.78 15.28
N THR A 72 -10.49 -12.24 16.08
CA THR A 72 -10.39 -12.17 17.53
C THR A 72 -9.14 -12.91 18.03
N ARG A 73 -8.91 -14.12 17.55
CA ARG A 73 -7.70 -14.88 17.91
C ARG A 73 -6.41 -14.18 17.49
N MET A 74 -6.37 -13.58 16.29
CA MET A 74 -5.21 -12.79 15.85
C MET A 74 -5.01 -11.55 16.71
N ALA A 75 -6.09 -10.87 17.06
CA ALA A 75 -6.06 -9.67 17.89
C ALA A 75 -5.63 -9.96 19.34
N GLU A 76 -5.95 -11.13 19.87
CA GLU A 76 -5.49 -11.60 21.18
C GLU A 76 -4.00 -11.93 21.21
N ALA A 77 -3.46 -12.41 20.08
CA ALA A 77 -2.04 -12.73 19.93
C ALA A 77 -1.18 -11.53 19.47
N GLY A 78 -1.79 -10.41 19.10
CA GLY A 78 -1.08 -9.28 18.49
C GLY A 78 -1.59 -7.93 18.97
N LEU A 79 -1.54 -6.95 18.08
CA LEU A 79 -1.95 -5.58 18.35
C LEU A 79 -3.31 -5.27 17.71
N ARG A 80 -4.15 -4.52 18.42
CA ARG A 80 -5.38 -3.93 17.90
C ARG A 80 -5.25 -2.43 17.88
N TYR A 81 -5.48 -1.84 16.71
CA TYR A 81 -5.52 -0.39 16.56
C TYR A 81 -6.97 0.08 16.52
N ASN A 82 -7.33 1.03 17.37
CA ASN A 82 -8.64 1.66 17.40
C ASN A 82 -8.67 3.08 16.83
N ARG A 83 -7.53 3.56 16.37
CA ARG A 83 -7.34 4.86 15.71
C ARG A 83 -6.55 4.70 14.43
N PHE A 84 -7.02 3.79 13.59
CA PHE A 84 -6.44 3.54 12.27
C PHE A 84 -7.34 4.15 11.20
N HIS A 85 -6.82 5.12 10.48
CA HIS A 85 -7.55 5.85 9.46
C HIS A 85 -7.09 5.46 8.07
N VAL A 86 -8.05 5.28 7.19
CA VAL A 86 -7.86 5.04 5.76
C VAL A 86 -8.60 6.13 4.97
N THR A 87 -8.56 6.12 3.66
CA THR A 87 -9.43 6.97 2.86
C THR A 87 -10.89 6.47 2.94
N ALA A 88 -11.84 7.27 2.50
CA ALA A 88 -13.25 6.91 2.53
C ALA A 88 -13.63 5.78 1.54
N LEU A 89 -12.76 5.45 0.59
CA LEU A 89 -13.04 4.53 -0.52
C LEU A 89 -11.93 3.49 -0.69
N CYS A 90 -12.29 2.34 -1.27
CA CYS A 90 -11.39 1.22 -1.51
C CYS A 90 -10.22 1.57 -2.44
N SER A 91 -10.48 2.13 -3.61
CA SER A 91 -9.46 2.42 -4.62
C SER A 91 -8.40 3.42 -4.15
N PRO A 92 -8.75 4.58 -3.57
CA PRO A 92 -7.76 5.49 -3.00
C PRO A 92 -6.95 4.89 -1.85
N THR A 93 -7.58 4.09 -0.98
CA THR A 93 -6.90 3.39 0.10
C THR A 93 -5.87 2.39 -0.43
N ARG A 94 -6.25 1.61 -1.46
CA ARG A 94 -5.34 0.66 -2.10
C ARG A 94 -4.20 1.35 -2.82
N ALA A 95 -4.47 2.46 -3.50
CA ALA A 95 -3.44 3.28 -4.15
C ALA A 95 -2.43 3.83 -3.13
N ALA A 96 -2.91 4.35 -2.01
CA ALA A 96 -2.05 4.83 -0.93
C ALA A 96 -1.20 3.71 -0.33
N LEU A 97 -1.80 2.54 -0.09
CA LEU A 97 -1.14 1.38 0.48
C LEU A 97 -0.02 0.85 -0.44
N LEU A 98 -0.33 0.66 -1.73
CA LEU A 98 0.62 0.11 -2.70
C LEU A 98 1.79 1.04 -2.99
N THR A 99 1.58 2.35 -2.87
CA THR A 99 2.59 3.35 -3.21
C THR A 99 3.31 3.93 -2.01
N GLY A 100 2.80 3.73 -0.80
CA GLY A 100 3.27 4.40 0.41
C GLY A 100 3.09 5.92 0.37
N ARG A 101 2.18 6.44 -0.48
CA ARG A 101 1.95 7.86 -0.71
C ARG A 101 0.51 8.23 -0.43
N ASN A 102 0.26 9.51 -0.17
CA ASN A 102 -1.10 10.02 -0.13
C ASN A 102 -1.81 9.75 -1.47
N ASN A 103 -3.06 9.32 -1.44
CA ASN A 103 -3.85 8.96 -2.61
C ASN A 103 -3.98 10.12 -3.63
N HIS A 104 -4.06 11.36 -3.18
CA HIS A 104 -4.07 12.53 -4.08
C HIS A 104 -2.73 12.72 -4.78
N ALA A 105 -1.61 12.43 -4.10
CA ALA A 105 -0.28 12.53 -4.70
C ALA A 105 -0.02 11.48 -5.80
N VAL A 106 -0.83 10.44 -5.86
CA VAL A 106 -0.79 9.42 -6.94
C VAL A 106 -1.96 9.53 -7.91
N GLY A 107 -2.72 10.63 -7.85
CA GLY A 107 -3.82 10.90 -8.77
C GLY A 107 -5.07 10.04 -8.55
N PHE A 108 -5.22 9.43 -7.36
CA PHE A 108 -6.32 8.52 -7.07
C PHE A 108 -7.23 9.09 -5.99
N GLY A 109 -8.06 10.07 -6.35
CA GLY A 109 -8.96 10.76 -5.41
C GLY A 109 -10.31 10.07 -5.20
N SER A 110 -10.73 9.19 -6.12
CA SER A 110 -12.04 8.56 -6.15
C SER A 110 -11.97 7.16 -6.75
N ILE A 111 -13.12 6.50 -6.92
CA ILE A 111 -13.26 5.27 -7.70
C ILE A 111 -13.26 5.65 -9.18
N GLY A 112 -12.52 4.92 -10.02
CA GLY A 112 -12.33 5.22 -11.44
C GLY A 112 -13.51 4.86 -12.36
N GLU A 113 -14.71 4.71 -11.81
CA GLU A 113 -15.91 4.36 -12.55
C GLU A 113 -16.76 5.59 -12.97
N PHE A 114 -16.24 6.79 -12.75
CA PHE A 114 -16.90 8.06 -13.06
C PHE A 114 -16.06 8.92 -13.99
#